data_f5dd6ff08b574268c1ca81c26b9bfe49
#
_entry.id   f5dd6ff08b574268c1ca81c26b9bfe49
#
_cell.length_a   1.000
_cell.length_b   1.000
_cell.length_c   1.000
_cell.angle_alpha   90.00
_cell.angle_beta   90.00
_cell.angle_gamma   90.00
#
_symmetry.space_group_name_H-M   'P 1'
#
loop_
_entity.id
_entity.type
_entity.pdbx_description
1 polymer ?
#
loop_
_entity_poly.entity_id
_entity_poly.type
_entity_poly.pdbx_seq_one_letter_code
_entity_poly.pdbx_strand_id
1 'polypeptide(L)'
;MQQHKFIVIVPVHNSVNYIEGCLNSILSQDYKNYELCVMDDCSTDGTWLKIGEICNRDWARFNMCRNEYRTKCALLNFIKAIELFSFDREDVLCLVDGDDKLADNSVLFYLNEVYNDPNVWMTYGQYVPASSKYPPYCKPIPDIRTYRKSRNWVTSHMRTIKRKLWDKIDDRDMRGADGQYYRTVADAAYLYPAIEMCGYRHLKFIERILYIYNDLNPANEMKINTAESIQLGIEIQDKPSYQELTEL
;
A
#
# COMPACT_ATOMS: atom_id res chain seq x y z
N MET A 1 7.98 15.56 19.71
CA MET A 1 7.99 14.80 18.44
C MET A 1 6.90 15.35 17.54
N GLN A 2 7.18 15.53 16.26
CA GLN A 2 6.17 15.90 15.28
C GLN A 2 5.17 14.74 15.14
N GLN A 3 3.89 15.06 15.00
CA GLN A 3 2.87 14.06 14.71
C GLN A 3 2.55 14.10 13.23
N HIS A 4 3.06 13.13 12.48
CA HIS A 4 2.73 12.97 11.06
C HIS A 4 1.31 12.44 10.91
N LYS A 5 0.57 12.94 9.92
CA LYS A 5 -0.76 12.42 9.61
C LYS A 5 -0.63 11.25 8.65
N PHE A 6 -1.21 10.11 9.03
CA PHE A 6 -1.29 8.92 8.17
C PHE A 6 -2.65 8.81 7.50
N ILE A 7 -2.66 8.55 6.21
CA ILE A 7 -3.85 8.20 5.45
C ILE A 7 -3.77 6.71 5.15
N VAL A 8 -4.51 5.91 5.91
CA VAL A 8 -4.54 4.45 5.75
C VAL A 8 -5.62 4.12 4.73
N ILE A 9 -5.20 3.64 3.56
CA ILE A 9 -6.08 3.36 2.43
C ILE A 9 -6.26 1.86 2.28
N VAL A 10 -7.53 1.43 2.25
CA VAL A 10 -7.92 0.02 2.15
C VAL A 10 -8.83 -0.18 0.94
N PRO A 11 -8.28 -0.59 -0.22
CA PRO A 11 -9.11 -1.09 -1.31
C PRO A 11 -9.67 -2.46 -0.95
N VAL A 12 -10.92 -2.72 -1.29
CA VAL A 12 -11.56 -3.98 -0.95
C VAL A 12 -12.55 -4.42 -2.02
N HIS A 13 -12.63 -5.72 -2.25
CA HIS A 13 -13.67 -6.36 -3.04
C HIS A 13 -13.96 -7.76 -2.51
N ASN A 14 -15.23 -8.04 -2.20
CA ASN A 14 -15.71 -9.35 -1.75
C ASN A 14 -14.84 -9.97 -0.65
N SER A 15 -14.68 -9.23 0.46
CA SER A 15 -13.82 -9.60 1.60
C SER A 15 -14.59 -9.70 2.91
N VAL A 16 -15.88 -10.08 2.88
CA VAL A 16 -16.76 -10.11 4.06
C VAL A 16 -16.18 -10.90 5.22
N ASN A 17 -15.41 -11.96 4.95
CA ASN A 17 -14.77 -12.82 5.95
C ASN A 17 -13.49 -12.21 6.56
N TYR A 18 -12.91 -11.20 5.96
CA TYR A 18 -11.59 -10.65 6.34
C TYR A 18 -11.66 -9.21 6.79
N ILE A 19 -12.54 -8.41 6.18
CA ILE A 19 -12.58 -6.94 6.32
C ILE A 19 -12.71 -6.48 7.78
N GLU A 20 -13.47 -7.18 8.61
CA GLU A 20 -13.61 -6.83 10.04
C GLU A 20 -12.27 -6.93 10.77
N GLY A 21 -11.50 -7.99 10.52
CA GLY A 21 -10.17 -8.16 11.09
C GLY A 21 -9.18 -7.10 10.60
N CYS A 22 -9.24 -6.75 9.33
CA CYS A 22 -8.44 -5.68 8.73
C CYS A 22 -8.73 -4.34 9.42
N LEU A 23 -9.98 -3.89 9.39
CA LEU A 23 -10.38 -2.60 9.92
C LEU A 23 -10.17 -2.47 11.43
N ASN A 24 -10.44 -3.52 12.20
CA ASN A 24 -10.19 -3.53 13.64
C ASN A 24 -8.70 -3.41 13.97
N SER A 25 -7.79 -4.01 13.18
CA SER A 25 -6.34 -3.88 13.36
C SER A 25 -5.85 -2.43 13.17
N ILE A 26 -6.54 -1.66 12.31
CA ILE A 26 -6.25 -0.24 12.07
C ILE A 26 -6.91 0.64 13.14
N LEU A 27 -8.17 0.41 13.46
CA LEU A 27 -8.91 1.21 14.45
C LEU A 27 -8.37 1.04 15.88
N SER A 28 -7.73 -0.08 16.18
CA SER A 28 -7.10 -0.35 17.48
C SER A 28 -5.73 0.31 17.66
N GLN A 29 -5.23 1.08 16.68
CA GLN A 29 -3.93 1.72 16.80
C GLN A 29 -3.88 2.76 17.94
N ASP A 30 -2.81 2.74 18.71
CA ASP A 30 -2.57 3.67 19.82
C ASP A 30 -2.24 5.09 19.33
N TYR A 31 -1.82 5.23 18.08
CA TYR A 31 -1.60 6.50 17.40
C TYR A 31 -2.93 7.09 16.93
N LYS A 32 -3.12 8.43 17.07
CA LYS A 32 -4.43 9.06 16.82
C LYS A 32 -4.49 10.00 15.62
N ASN A 33 -3.33 10.43 15.09
CA ASN A 33 -3.29 11.33 13.93
C ASN A 33 -3.29 10.54 12.62
N TYR A 34 -4.40 9.84 12.36
CA TYR A 34 -4.62 9.13 11.10
C TYR A 34 -6.09 9.20 10.66
N GLU A 35 -6.29 8.99 9.38
CA GLU A 35 -7.61 8.73 8.77
C GLU A 35 -7.59 7.35 8.10
N LEU A 36 -8.69 6.62 8.24
CA LEU A 36 -8.93 5.35 7.56
C LEU A 36 -9.87 5.59 6.38
N CYS A 37 -9.41 5.23 5.18
CA CYS A 37 -10.12 5.43 3.92
C CYS A 37 -10.37 4.08 3.24
N VAL A 38 -11.61 3.63 3.21
CA VAL A 38 -11.99 2.35 2.60
C VAL A 38 -12.64 2.58 1.23
N MET A 39 -12.09 1.93 0.21
CA MET A 39 -12.60 1.99 -1.17
C MET A 39 -13.18 0.64 -1.56
N ASP A 40 -14.51 0.49 -1.53
CA ASP A 40 -15.21 -0.72 -1.94
C ASP A 40 -15.36 -0.79 -3.47
N ASP A 41 -14.74 -1.77 -4.10
CA ASP A 41 -14.80 -2.00 -5.53
C ASP A 41 -16.06 -2.80 -5.94
N CYS A 42 -17.23 -2.29 -5.53
CA CYS A 42 -18.53 -2.85 -5.89
C CYS A 42 -18.74 -4.28 -5.37
N SER A 43 -18.48 -4.52 -4.07
CA SER A 43 -18.69 -5.83 -3.42
C SER A 43 -20.15 -6.28 -3.43
N THR A 44 -20.36 -7.60 -3.54
CA THR A 44 -21.68 -8.23 -3.63
C THR A 44 -21.94 -9.27 -2.52
N ASP A 45 -20.94 -9.55 -1.67
CA ASP A 45 -20.95 -10.59 -0.64
C ASP A 45 -21.35 -10.12 0.77
N GLY A 46 -21.75 -8.85 0.92
CA GLY A 46 -22.01 -8.23 2.22
C GLY A 46 -20.87 -7.41 2.79
N THR A 47 -19.71 -7.35 2.15
CA THR A 47 -18.55 -6.54 2.58
C THR A 47 -18.92 -5.08 2.85
N TRP A 48 -19.67 -4.44 1.94
CA TRP A 48 -20.08 -3.04 2.08
C TRP A 48 -20.93 -2.79 3.34
N LEU A 49 -21.87 -3.71 3.64
CA LEU A 49 -22.70 -3.60 4.85
C LEU A 49 -21.83 -3.72 6.11
N LYS A 50 -20.89 -4.67 6.13
CA LYS A 50 -19.96 -4.85 7.23
C LYS A 50 -19.08 -3.62 7.46
N ILE A 51 -18.58 -2.99 6.41
CA ILE A 51 -17.83 -1.73 6.49
C ILE A 51 -18.69 -0.64 7.15
N GLY A 52 -19.94 -0.48 6.73
CA GLY A 52 -20.85 0.50 7.30
C GLY A 52 -21.14 0.27 8.80
N GLU A 53 -21.31 -0.98 9.23
CA GLU A 53 -21.47 -1.34 10.65
C GLU A 53 -20.26 -0.94 11.49
N ILE A 54 -19.03 -1.11 10.94
CA ILE A 54 -17.79 -0.75 11.64
C ILE A 54 -17.60 0.77 11.64
N CYS A 55 -17.83 1.44 10.52
CA CYS A 55 -17.76 2.89 10.38
C CYS A 55 -18.63 3.61 11.43
N ASN A 56 -19.84 3.13 11.67
CA ASN A 56 -20.74 3.70 12.66
C ASN A 56 -20.22 3.65 14.11
N ARG A 57 -19.19 2.86 14.40
CA ARG A 57 -18.55 2.76 15.74
C ARG A 57 -17.49 3.85 15.95
N ASP A 58 -16.80 4.31 14.89
CA ASP A 58 -15.74 5.34 14.96
C ASP A 58 -15.74 6.21 13.68
N TRP A 59 -16.86 6.90 13.42
CA TRP A 59 -17.05 7.71 12.23
C TRP A 59 -16.10 8.92 12.12
N ALA A 60 -15.48 9.34 13.22
CA ALA A 60 -14.67 10.57 13.24
C ALA A 60 -13.38 10.47 12.43
N ARG A 61 -12.86 9.25 12.20
CA ARG A 61 -11.61 8.98 11.46
C ARG A 61 -11.80 8.04 10.29
N PHE A 62 -13.06 7.70 10.00
CA PHE A 62 -13.40 6.67 9.04
C PHE A 62 -14.09 7.29 7.83
N ASN A 63 -13.44 7.17 6.68
CA ASN A 63 -14.00 7.56 5.39
C ASN A 63 -14.27 6.28 4.58
N MET A 64 -15.42 6.21 3.94
CA MET A 64 -15.77 5.08 3.08
C MET A 64 -16.39 5.57 1.77
N CYS A 65 -15.98 4.95 0.68
CA CYS A 65 -16.52 5.19 -0.63
C CYS A 65 -16.74 3.86 -1.36
N ARG A 66 -17.78 3.81 -2.17
CA ARG A 66 -18.07 2.65 -3.02
C ARG A 66 -18.03 3.07 -4.47
N ASN A 67 -17.34 2.32 -5.31
CA ASN A 67 -17.38 2.53 -6.74
C ASN A 67 -18.77 2.23 -7.30
N GLU A 68 -19.19 3.01 -8.27
CA GLU A 68 -20.43 2.76 -9.01
C GLU A 68 -20.31 1.48 -9.85
N TYR A 69 -19.12 1.25 -10.42
CA TYR A 69 -18.80 0.08 -11.21
C TYR A 69 -17.52 -0.58 -10.72
N ARG A 70 -17.44 -1.90 -10.84
CA ARG A 70 -16.25 -2.66 -10.47
C ARG A 70 -15.07 -2.32 -11.36
N THR A 71 -13.98 -1.82 -10.79
CA THR A 71 -12.75 -1.45 -11.51
C THR A 71 -11.84 -2.63 -11.76
N LYS A 72 -11.86 -3.65 -10.88
CA LYS A 72 -10.91 -4.77 -10.83
C LYS A 72 -9.44 -4.32 -10.74
N CYS A 73 -9.20 -3.19 -10.10
CA CYS A 73 -7.88 -2.56 -10.05
C CYS A 73 -7.67 -1.90 -8.68
N ALA A 74 -6.87 -2.55 -7.83
CA ALA A 74 -6.53 -2.02 -6.51
C ALA A 74 -5.80 -0.66 -6.62
N LEU A 75 -4.88 -0.53 -7.59
CA LEU A 75 -4.14 0.71 -7.83
C LEU A 75 -5.07 1.88 -8.14
N LEU A 76 -6.09 1.69 -8.99
CA LEU A 76 -7.05 2.75 -9.29
C LEU A 76 -7.85 3.14 -8.03
N ASN A 77 -8.16 2.18 -7.17
CA ASN A 77 -8.83 2.47 -5.90
C ASN A 77 -7.92 3.22 -4.93
N PHE A 78 -6.61 2.95 -4.89
CA PHE A 78 -5.64 3.77 -4.17
C PHE A 78 -5.61 5.20 -4.70
N ILE A 79 -5.48 5.39 -6.01
CA ILE A 79 -5.45 6.71 -6.65
C ILE A 79 -6.71 7.51 -6.28
N LYS A 80 -7.89 6.92 -6.46
CA LYS A 80 -9.16 7.57 -6.10
C LYS A 80 -9.22 7.96 -4.62
N ALA A 81 -8.78 7.08 -3.71
CA ALA A 81 -8.77 7.37 -2.29
C ALA A 81 -7.82 8.53 -1.95
N ILE A 82 -6.64 8.56 -2.57
CA ILE A 82 -5.66 9.64 -2.40
C ILE A 82 -6.27 10.97 -2.86
N GLU A 83 -6.93 11.00 -4.01
CA GLU A 83 -7.56 12.21 -4.55
C GLU A 83 -8.74 12.68 -3.67
N LEU A 84 -9.50 11.75 -3.09
CA LEU A 84 -10.68 12.07 -2.30
C LEU A 84 -10.37 12.46 -0.85
N PHE A 85 -9.31 11.90 -0.24
CA PHE A 85 -9.13 11.96 1.20
C PHE A 85 -7.77 12.48 1.68
N SER A 86 -6.76 12.59 0.81
CA SER A 86 -5.46 13.14 1.15
C SER A 86 -5.27 14.50 0.49
N PHE A 87 -5.47 15.57 1.27
CA PHE A 87 -5.38 16.94 0.77
C PHE A 87 -4.05 17.60 1.11
N ASP A 88 -3.39 17.16 2.19
CA ASP A 88 -2.10 17.70 2.60
C ASP A 88 -0.96 16.91 1.95
N ARG A 89 -0.04 17.62 1.32
CA ARG A 89 1.14 17.03 0.69
C ARG A 89 2.14 16.45 1.69
N GLU A 90 2.03 16.79 2.97
CA GLU A 90 2.84 16.20 4.04
C GLU A 90 2.24 14.90 4.61
N ASP A 91 1.02 14.52 4.20
CA ASP A 91 0.41 13.25 4.58
C ASP A 91 1.30 12.07 4.22
N VAL A 92 1.28 11.03 5.07
CA VAL A 92 1.94 9.75 4.80
C VAL A 92 0.87 8.74 4.39
N LEU A 93 0.93 8.29 3.15
CA LEU A 93 0.04 7.27 2.60
C LEU A 93 0.47 5.90 3.11
N CYS A 94 -0.47 5.13 3.64
CA CYS A 94 -0.29 3.77 4.11
C CYS A 94 -1.23 2.84 3.33
N LEU A 95 -0.68 1.95 2.52
CA LEU A 95 -1.45 1.08 1.63
C LEU A 95 -1.62 -0.29 2.29
N VAL A 96 -2.87 -0.66 2.61
CA VAL A 96 -3.24 -1.89 3.32
C VAL A 96 -4.29 -2.64 2.52
N ASP A 97 -4.04 -3.90 2.21
CA ASP A 97 -5.01 -4.73 1.47
C ASP A 97 -6.17 -5.16 2.39
N GLY A 98 -7.41 -5.17 1.88
CA GLY A 98 -8.62 -5.33 2.68
C GLY A 98 -8.82 -6.71 3.31
N ASP A 99 -7.97 -7.68 3.01
CA ASP A 99 -7.93 -9.01 3.61
C ASP A 99 -6.74 -9.23 4.57
N ASP A 100 -5.84 -8.23 4.68
CA ASP A 100 -4.65 -8.24 5.52
C ASP A 100 -4.86 -7.50 6.85
N LYS A 101 -3.81 -7.44 7.69
CA LYS A 101 -3.88 -6.78 9.01
C LYS A 101 -2.56 -6.07 9.36
N LEU A 102 -2.66 -5.02 10.15
CA LEU A 102 -1.50 -4.52 10.90
C LEU A 102 -1.13 -5.52 12.01
N ALA A 103 0.18 -5.66 12.26
CA ALA A 103 0.70 -6.72 13.14
C ALA A 103 0.31 -6.53 14.62
N ASP A 104 0.28 -5.27 15.08
CA ASP A 104 -0.09 -4.90 16.44
C ASP A 104 -0.62 -3.46 16.50
N ASN A 105 -1.02 -2.99 17.69
CA ASN A 105 -1.60 -1.67 17.90
C ASN A 105 -0.59 -0.50 17.91
N SER A 106 0.71 -0.77 17.83
CA SER A 106 1.76 0.25 17.86
C SER A 106 2.41 0.54 16.49
N VAL A 107 1.89 -0.04 15.42
CA VAL A 107 2.46 0.10 14.05
C VAL A 107 2.53 1.56 13.61
N LEU A 108 1.44 2.32 13.72
CA LEU A 108 1.42 3.72 13.31
C LEU A 108 2.25 4.62 14.23
N PHE A 109 2.30 4.31 15.52
CA PHE A 109 3.20 4.99 16.45
C PHE A 109 4.66 4.79 16.05
N TYR A 110 5.07 3.56 15.80
CA TYR A 110 6.43 3.24 15.34
C TYR A 110 6.76 3.93 14.00
N LEU A 111 5.84 3.93 13.05
CA LEU A 111 6.03 4.65 11.78
C LEU A 111 6.20 6.15 11.99
N ASN A 112 5.45 6.75 12.93
CA ASN A 112 5.63 8.16 13.29
C ASN A 112 7.06 8.44 13.81
N GLU A 113 7.63 7.55 14.61
CA GLU A 113 9.02 7.67 15.07
C GLU A 113 10.00 7.60 13.89
N VAL A 114 9.77 6.69 12.93
CA VAL A 114 10.58 6.58 11.72
C VAL A 114 10.53 7.85 10.88
N TYR A 115 9.34 8.43 10.69
CA TYR A 115 9.15 9.66 9.91
C TYR A 115 9.59 10.95 10.63
N ASN A 116 9.93 10.90 11.91
CA ASN A 116 10.60 12.02 12.59
C ASN A 116 12.03 12.28 12.04
N ASP A 117 12.64 11.34 11.33
CA ASP A 117 13.77 11.63 10.47
C ASP A 117 13.26 12.33 9.19
N PRO A 118 13.57 13.62 8.98
CA PRO A 118 13.08 14.38 7.82
C PRO A 118 13.58 13.82 6.47
N ASN A 119 14.64 13.00 6.50
CA ASN A 119 15.15 12.37 5.31
C ASN A 119 14.29 11.19 4.85
N VAL A 120 13.45 10.62 5.70
CA VAL A 120 12.60 9.49 5.29
C VAL A 120 11.40 10.00 4.49
N TRP A 121 11.30 9.56 3.24
CA TRP A 121 10.19 9.87 2.34
C TRP A 121 9.30 8.66 2.06
N MET A 122 9.88 7.47 2.16
CA MET A 122 9.20 6.21 1.92
C MET A 122 9.76 5.11 2.81
N THR A 123 8.89 4.18 3.23
CA THR A 123 9.31 2.95 3.89
C THR A 123 8.74 1.73 3.18
N TYR A 124 9.45 0.62 3.31
CA TYR A 124 8.94 -0.72 3.06
C TYR A 124 9.48 -1.65 4.15
N GLY A 125 8.83 -2.76 4.38
CA GLY A 125 9.25 -3.56 5.51
C GLY A 125 8.94 -5.03 5.42
N GLN A 126 8.93 -5.66 6.59
CA GLN A 126 8.67 -7.07 6.77
C GLN A 126 7.20 -7.33 7.08
N TYR A 127 6.73 -8.43 6.54
CA TYR A 127 5.45 -9.03 6.91
C TYR A 127 5.63 -10.47 7.35
N VAL A 128 4.62 -11.00 7.99
CA VAL A 128 4.51 -12.43 8.27
C VAL A 128 3.26 -12.99 7.59
N PRO A 129 3.35 -14.16 6.90
CA PRO A 129 2.17 -14.79 6.33
C PRO A 129 1.26 -15.34 7.44
N ALA A 130 -0.06 -15.18 7.29
CA ALA A 130 -1.05 -15.68 8.26
C ALA A 130 -0.94 -17.21 8.45
N SER A 131 -0.53 -17.95 7.42
CA SER A 131 -0.28 -19.39 7.52
C SER A 131 0.96 -19.77 8.29
N SER A 132 1.90 -18.83 8.50
CA SER A 132 3.24 -19.09 9.07
C SER A 132 4.06 -20.14 8.31
N LYS A 133 3.71 -20.42 7.04
CA LYS A 133 4.36 -21.49 6.25
C LYS A 133 5.75 -21.13 5.73
N TYR A 134 6.07 -19.85 5.64
CA TYR A 134 7.36 -19.36 5.17
C TYR A 134 7.80 -18.13 5.95
N PRO A 135 9.11 -17.89 6.09
CA PRO A 135 9.62 -16.72 6.81
C PRO A 135 9.41 -15.44 6.01
N PRO A 136 9.48 -14.27 6.66
CA PRO A 136 9.59 -12.99 5.98
C PRO A 136 10.77 -12.99 5.00
N TYR A 137 10.59 -12.42 3.80
CA TYR A 137 11.62 -12.44 2.77
C TYR A 137 12.18 -11.07 2.39
N CYS A 138 11.55 -9.98 2.85
CA CYS A 138 11.98 -8.63 2.49
C CYS A 138 13.38 -8.33 3.03
N LYS A 139 14.16 -7.58 2.26
CA LYS A 139 15.55 -7.27 2.54
C LYS A 139 15.87 -5.84 2.12
N PRO A 140 16.92 -5.23 2.68
CA PRO A 140 17.47 -4.01 2.09
C PRO A 140 17.78 -4.22 0.61
N ILE A 141 17.46 -3.22 -0.22
CA ILE A 141 17.76 -3.27 -1.64
C ILE A 141 19.28 -3.16 -1.83
N PRO A 142 19.93 -4.13 -2.48
CA PRO A 142 21.39 -4.13 -2.62
C PRO A 142 21.91 -2.97 -3.48
N ASP A 143 21.25 -2.68 -4.59
CA ASP A 143 21.57 -1.54 -5.46
C ASP A 143 20.28 -0.96 -6.06
N ILE A 144 19.91 0.24 -5.62
CA ILE A 144 18.69 0.94 -6.05
C ILE A 144 18.75 1.24 -7.56
N ARG A 145 19.92 1.59 -8.10
CA ARG A 145 20.09 1.98 -9.52
C ARG A 145 19.78 0.85 -10.48
N THR A 146 19.99 -0.40 -10.05
CA THR A 146 19.76 -1.60 -10.85
C THR A 146 18.55 -2.41 -10.39
N TYR A 147 17.93 -2.02 -9.27
CA TYR A 147 16.88 -2.80 -8.62
C TYR A 147 15.72 -3.14 -9.56
N ARG A 148 15.17 -2.16 -10.29
CA ARG A 148 14.08 -2.39 -11.26
C ARG A 148 14.45 -3.46 -12.29
N LYS A 149 15.68 -3.45 -12.81
CA LYS A 149 16.16 -4.38 -13.85
C LYS A 149 16.66 -5.72 -13.27
N SER A 150 16.88 -5.80 -11.97
CA SER A 150 17.45 -7.01 -11.33
C SER A 150 16.50 -8.21 -11.32
N ARG A 151 15.19 -7.97 -11.50
CA ARG A 151 14.13 -8.99 -11.37
C ARG A 151 14.10 -9.68 -10.01
N ASN A 152 14.78 -9.12 -9.01
CA ASN A 152 14.86 -9.65 -7.65
C ASN A 152 13.97 -8.81 -6.74
N TRP A 153 12.69 -9.16 -6.62
CA TRP A 153 11.73 -8.45 -5.78
C TRP A 153 11.98 -8.73 -4.31
N VAL A 154 12.44 -7.72 -3.57
CA VAL A 154 12.74 -7.80 -2.13
C VAL A 154 11.95 -6.82 -1.28
N THR A 155 11.04 -6.06 -1.90
CA THR A 155 10.19 -5.08 -1.22
C THR A 155 8.77 -5.61 -1.05
N SER A 156 8.14 -5.34 0.08
CA SER A 156 6.73 -5.69 0.32
C SER A 156 6.12 -4.84 1.44
N HIS A 157 5.08 -5.37 2.06
CA HIS A 157 4.32 -4.73 3.14
C HIS A 157 5.15 -4.54 4.44
N MET A 158 4.91 -3.54 5.29
CA MET A 158 4.00 -2.46 5.03
C MET A 158 4.69 -1.38 4.20
N ARG A 159 3.98 -0.84 3.22
CA ARG A 159 4.49 0.22 2.35
C ARG A 159 3.89 1.54 2.78
N THR A 160 4.74 2.53 3.01
CA THR A 160 4.29 3.89 3.28
C THR A 160 5.06 4.89 2.42
N ILE A 161 4.41 5.95 2.00
CA ILE A 161 4.98 6.92 1.07
C ILE A 161 4.44 8.33 1.39
N LYS A 162 5.30 9.34 1.46
CA LYS A 162 4.84 10.74 1.56
C LYS A 162 4.02 11.12 0.33
N ARG A 163 2.89 11.80 0.53
CA ARG A 163 2.01 12.25 -0.55
C ARG A 163 2.75 13.04 -1.61
N LYS A 164 3.65 13.94 -1.23
CA LYS A 164 4.44 14.73 -2.16
C LYS A 164 5.42 13.91 -3.02
N LEU A 165 5.88 12.74 -2.55
CA LEU A 165 6.63 11.79 -3.37
C LEU A 165 5.71 11.06 -4.34
N TRP A 166 4.55 10.63 -3.88
CA TRP A 166 3.52 10.02 -4.73
C TRP A 166 3.15 10.92 -5.90
N ASP A 167 2.98 12.22 -5.67
CA ASP A 167 2.62 13.21 -6.68
C ASP A 167 3.69 13.41 -7.77
N LYS A 168 4.91 12.88 -7.58
CA LYS A 168 5.99 12.91 -8.57
C LYS A 168 5.97 11.72 -9.53
N ILE A 169 5.17 10.69 -9.23
CA ILE A 169 5.02 9.52 -10.11
C ILE A 169 4.15 9.92 -11.30
N ASP A 170 4.67 9.72 -12.50
CA ASP A 170 3.90 9.98 -13.73
C ASP A 170 2.78 8.94 -13.86
N ASP A 171 1.55 9.40 -14.07
CA ASP A 171 0.38 8.55 -14.25
C ASP A 171 0.57 7.50 -15.37
N ARG A 172 1.34 7.85 -16.40
CA ARG A 172 1.67 6.92 -17.50
C ARG A 172 2.48 5.71 -17.05
N ASP A 173 3.26 5.84 -15.97
CA ASP A 173 4.03 4.72 -15.44
C ASP A 173 3.20 3.74 -14.63
N MET A 174 2.03 4.16 -14.18
CA MET A 174 1.03 3.32 -13.52
C MET A 174 0.08 2.63 -14.51
N ARG A 175 0.29 2.83 -15.83
CA ARG A 175 -0.54 2.24 -16.91
C ARG A 175 0.25 1.34 -17.82
N GLY A 176 -0.42 0.30 -18.30
CA GLY A 176 0.09 -0.58 -19.36
C GLY A 176 0.03 0.05 -20.75
N ALA A 177 0.55 -0.67 -21.74
CA ALA A 177 0.53 -0.27 -23.14
C ALA A 177 -0.89 -0.05 -23.71
N ASP A 178 -1.91 -0.67 -23.10
CA ASP A 178 -3.32 -0.48 -23.42
C ASP A 178 -3.93 0.81 -22.83
N GLY A 179 -3.15 1.59 -22.07
CA GLY A 179 -3.57 2.80 -21.39
C GLY A 179 -4.37 2.55 -20.10
N GLN A 180 -4.62 1.29 -19.72
CA GLN A 180 -5.31 0.96 -18.47
C GLN A 180 -4.33 0.87 -17.30
N TYR A 181 -4.80 1.18 -16.08
CA TYR A 181 -3.99 0.96 -14.88
C TYR A 181 -3.68 -0.54 -14.69
N TYR A 182 -2.47 -0.83 -14.21
CA TYR A 182 -2.06 -2.19 -13.90
C TYR A 182 -3.00 -2.82 -12.87
N ARG A 183 -3.64 -3.94 -13.24
CA ARG A 183 -4.61 -4.64 -12.38
C ARG A 183 -3.95 -5.63 -11.44
N THR A 184 -2.82 -6.17 -11.83
CA THR A 184 -1.97 -7.07 -11.04
C THR A 184 -0.54 -6.53 -11.02
N VAL A 185 0.28 -6.96 -10.05
CA VAL A 185 1.63 -6.41 -9.77
C VAL A 185 1.68 -4.88 -9.71
N ALA A 186 0.54 -4.30 -9.37
CA ALA A 186 0.30 -2.87 -9.37
C ALA A 186 1.22 -2.12 -8.39
N ASP A 187 1.66 -2.79 -7.33
CA ASP A 187 2.64 -2.27 -6.39
C ASP A 187 3.98 -1.98 -7.06
N ALA A 188 4.44 -2.80 -7.99
CA ALA A 188 5.67 -2.54 -8.74
C ALA A 188 5.60 -1.23 -9.55
N ALA A 189 4.42 -0.90 -10.08
CA ALA A 189 4.24 0.27 -10.93
C ALA A 189 4.49 1.61 -10.21
N TYR A 190 4.18 1.71 -8.93
CA TYR A 190 4.48 2.91 -8.13
C TYR A 190 5.71 2.77 -7.24
N LEU A 191 6.07 1.55 -6.81
CA LEU A 191 7.22 1.35 -5.94
C LEU A 191 8.55 1.59 -6.66
N TYR A 192 8.72 1.09 -7.89
CA TYR A 192 9.98 1.35 -8.61
C TYR A 192 10.25 2.84 -8.80
N PRO A 193 9.31 3.67 -9.33
CA PRO A 193 9.50 5.11 -9.41
C PRO A 193 9.82 5.75 -8.06
N ALA A 194 9.06 5.42 -7.02
CA ALA A 194 9.25 6.00 -5.69
C ALA A 194 10.61 5.62 -5.08
N ILE A 195 11.03 4.36 -5.19
CA ILE A 195 12.32 3.87 -4.71
C ILE A 195 13.48 4.57 -5.44
N GLU A 196 13.40 4.69 -6.77
CA GLU A 196 14.41 5.36 -7.58
C GLU A 196 14.54 6.84 -7.23
N MET A 197 13.41 7.55 -7.06
CA MET A 197 13.39 8.94 -6.63
C MET A 197 13.93 9.15 -5.21
N CYS A 198 13.70 8.20 -4.30
CA CYS A 198 14.22 8.24 -2.94
C CYS A 198 15.74 8.06 -2.87
N GLY A 199 16.31 7.24 -3.75
CA GLY A 199 17.68 6.79 -3.56
C GLY A 199 17.90 6.13 -2.20
N TYR A 200 19.15 5.98 -1.79
CA TYR A 200 19.47 5.38 -0.47
C TYR A 200 19.18 6.31 0.70
N ARG A 201 19.17 7.61 0.45
CA ARG A 201 19.05 8.62 1.51
C ARG A 201 17.64 8.71 2.08
N HIS A 202 16.64 8.52 1.24
CA HIS A 202 15.25 8.82 1.56
C HIS A 202 14.35 7.59 1.66
N LEU A 203 14.93 6.41 1.39
CA LEU A 203 14.26 5.11 1.50
C LEU A 203 14.67 4.42 2.80
N LYS A 204 13.67 3.95 3.58
CA LYS A 204 13.92 3.20 4.81
C LYS A 204 13.35 1.80 4.73
N PHE A 205 14.21 0.78 4.87
CA PHE A 205 13.80 -0.59 5.14
C PHE A 205 13.51 -0.75 6.65
N ILE A 206 12.40 -1.39 6.97
CA ILE A 206 11.96 -1.67 8.34
C ILE A 206 12.01 -3.19 8.58
N GLU A 207 12.88 -3.61 9.50
CA GLU A 207 13.02 -5.04 9.87
C GLU A 207 11.90 -5.53 10.77
N ARG A 208 11.30 -4.63 11.58
CA ARG A 208 10.17 -4.97 12.44
C ARG A 208 9.00 -5.44 11.58
N ILE A 209 8.35 -6.53 12.01
CA ILE A 209 7.12 -6.99 11.38
C ILE A 209 6.00 -6.00 11.73
N LEU A 210 5.48 -5.32 10.70
CA LEU A 210 4.39 -4.36 10.82
C LEU A 210 3.08 -4.89 10.22
N TYR A 211 3.10 -6.02 9.53
CA TYR A 211 2.03 -6.46 8.66
C TYR A 211 1.84 -7.98 8.71
N ILE A 212 0.59 -8.42 8.68
CA ILE A 212 0.19 -9.83 8.57
C ILE A 212 -0.49 -10.00 7.22
N TYR A 213 0.18 -10.71 6.31
CA TYR A 213 -0.30 -10.98 4.98
C TYR A 213 -1.19 -12.22 4.93
N ASN A 214 -2.39 -12.11 4.40
CA ASN A 214 -3.34 -13.20 4.30
C ASN A 214 -3.10 -14.11 3.11
N ASP A 215 -2.07 -14.94 3.19
CA ASP A 215 -1.78 -15.97 2.19
C ASP A 215 -2.79 -17.15 2.18
N LEU A 216 -3.75 -17.16 3.10
CA LEU A 216 -4.82 -18.16 3.16
C LEU A 216 -6.00 -17.82 2.25
N ASN A 217 -6.18 -16.56 1.86
CA ASN A 217 -7.26 -16.15 0.97
C ASN A 217 -7.15 -16.88 -0.40
N PRO A 218 -8.18 -17.66 -0.81
CA PRO A 218 -8.16 -18.35 -2.10
C PRO A 218 -8.22 -17.40 -3.29
N ALA A 219 -8.74 -16.18 -3.10
CA ALA A 219 -8.83 -15.13 -4.13
C ALA A 219 -7.55 -14.27 -4.26
N ASN A 220 -6.46 -14.65 -3.59
CA ASN A 220 -5.20 -13.95 -3.66
C ASN A 220 -4.65 -13.92 -5.10
N GLU A 221 -4.30 -12.73 -5.61
CA GLU A 221 -3.84 -12.52 -6.98
C GLU A 221 -2.62 -13.35 -7.35
N MET A 222 -1.69 -13.54 -6.42
CA MET A 222 -0.50 -14.38 -6.63
C MET A 222 -0.83 -15.84 -6.98
N LYS A 223 -2.03 -16.29 -6.64
CA LYS A 223 -2.51 -17.65 -6.96
C LYS A 223 -3.24 -17.74 -8.29
N ILE A 224 -3.82 -16.64 -8.76
CA ILE A 224 -4.80 -16.65 -9.85
C ILE A 224 -4.20 -16.21 -11.19
N ASN A 225 -3.35 -15.19 -11.21
CA ASN A 225 -2.94 -14.48 -12.43
C ASN A 225 -1.45 -14.58 -12.74
N THR A 226 -0.79 -15.71 -12.48
CA THR A 226 0.68 -15.83 -12.55
C THR A 226 1.27 -15.46 -13.91
N ALA A 227 0.69 -15.89 -15.01
CA ALA A 227 1.23 -15.60 -16.35
C ALA A 227 1.09 -14.12 -16.74
N GLU A 228 -0.07 -13.52 -16.48
CA GLU A 228 -0.33 -12.10 -16.70
C GLU A 228 0.57 -11.24 -15.80
N SER A 229 0.70 -11.60 -14.52
CA SER A 229 1.55 -10.91 -13.55
C SER A 229 3.02 -10.90 -13.98
N ILE A 230 3.54 -12.00 -14.53
CA ILE A 230 4.91 -12.07 -15.05
C ILE A 230 5.08 -11.11 -16.23
N GLN A 231 4.15 -11.14 -17.20
CA GLN A 231 4.23 -10.29 -18.39
C GLN A 231 4.16 -8.80 -18.05
N LEU A 232 3.20 -8.40 -17.20
CA LEU A 232 3.06 -7.03 -16.76
C LEU A 232 4.23 -6.58 -15.87
N GLY A 233 4.76 -7.49 -15.04
CA GLY A 233 5.97 -7.23 -14.26
C GLY A 233 7.18 -6.92 -15.14
N ILE A 234 7.37 -7.62 -16.25
CA ILE A 234 8.42 -7.35 -17.24
C ILE A 234 8.18 -5.97 -17.89
N GLU A 235 6.95 -5.67 -18.31
CA GLU A 235 6.60 -4.38 -18.90
C GLU A 235 6.94 -3.21 -17.96
N ILE A 236 6.55 -3.32 -16.67
CA ILE A 236 6.87 -2.31 -15.65
C ILE A 236 8.39 -2.16 -15.49
N GLN A 237 9.12 -3.27 -15.45
CA GLN A 237 10.58 -3.25 -15.31
C GLN A 237 11.29 -2.64 -16.53
N ASP A 238 10.69 -2.74 -17.72
CA ASP A 238 11.28 -2.20 -18.95
C ASP A 238 11.06 -0.69 -19.12
N LYS A 239 10.18 -0.08 -18.34
CA LYS A 239 10.01 1.38 -18.33
C LYS A 239 11.30 2.11 -17.93
N PRO A 240 11.46 3.38 -18.37
CA PRO A 240 12.59 4.22 -17.97
C PRO A 240 12.67 4.41 -16.44
N SER A 241 13.89 4.44 -15.91
CA SER A 241 14.11 4.73 -14.49
C SER A 241 14.03 6.23 -14.20
N TYR A 242 13.58 6.54 -12.98
CA TYR A 242 13.55 7.91 -12.47
C TYR A 242 14.91 8.35 -11.95
N GLN A 243 15.14 9.66 -11.99
CA GLN A 243 16.29 10.27 -11.35
C GLN A 243 16.07 10.37 -9.83
N GLU A 244 17.13 10.14 -9.06
CA GLU A 244 17.11 10.42 -7.62
C GLU A 244 16.83 11.90 -7.36
N LEU A 245 15.91 12.20 -6.45
CA LEU A 245 15.57 13.57 -6.07
C LEU A 245 16.42 14.02 -4.89
N THR A 246 16.78 15.30 -4.88
CA THR A 246 17.52 15.92 -3.76
C THR A 246 16.59 16.55 -2.72
N GLU A 247 15.34 16.86 -3.12
CA GLU A 247 14.30 17.48 -2.28
C GLU A 247 12.89 17.12 -2.77
N LEU A 248 11.88 17.24 -1.87
CA LEU A 248 10.46 17.03 -2.16
C LEU A 248 9.65 18.30 -2.06
#